data_8fb8c5e528b35cffe55ea24f2d99d269
#
_entry.id   8fb8c5e528b35cffe55ea24f2d99d269
#
_cell.length_a   1.000
_cell.length_b   1.000
_cell.length_c   1.000
_cell.angle_alpha   90.00
_cell.angle_beta   90.00
_cell.angle_gamma   90.00
#
_symmetry.space_group_name_H-M   'P 1'
#
loop_
_entity.id
_entity.type
_entity.pdbx_description
1 polymer ?
#
loop_
_entity_poly.entity_id
_entity_poly.type
_entity_poly.pdbx_seq_one_letter_code
_entity_poly.pdbx_strand_id
1 'polypeptide(L)'
;MPKHLYVEKRKGQTRYRFTLIDGTKMLMPAEFSLDDIIAAANAYNDEHRPAQHFQISPKSRKDKFNRPMNEWLEHVMVRIKNEEELSAEILRQVSSDIARLNEFLGDKFSKSINLETMNDFLNTYYGDKSKEVYNKKLSRLKKIFSYLADESAIGENFMLNKKPKRLNASDNKKERLDLDIEAFKAIEKEAPLFLKVAMGLSIQSTHAVAELHRIKYRIPKPKPDTCGIVWFDTPKPENGEMVFGTLYIHRAKVKNAKTSYVAIPVTSAIKEVVELSKTDKLHCPYVVHRRPARNNNIAKQCDHRYQVTSRMISETFSKVRDELGLYSNVEKAKRPTFHEIRRLSAKLIDEMGVNPRQRMAHASDRTTQIYTDSHDVEWHEVPAISVAI
;
A
#
# COMPACT_ATOMS: atom_id res chain seq x y z
N MET A 1 -12.84 -1.51 -58.28
CA MET A 1 -11.63 -0.78 -58.73
C MET A 1 -10.81 -0.38 -57.52
N PRO A 2 -9.51 -0.69 -57.52
CA PRO A 2 -8.60 -0.22 -56.47
C PRO A 2 -8.58 1.30 -56.34
N LYS A 3 -8.22 1.82 -55.15
CA LYS A 3 -7.97 3.26 -55.00
C LYS A 3 -6.82 3.70 -55.91
N HIS A 4 -6.92 4.91 -56.41
CA HIS A 4 -5.94 5.54 -57.31
C HIS A 4 -5.81 4.88 -58.67
N LEU A 5 -6.66 3.89 -59.04
CA LEU A 5 -6.81 3.35 -60.36
C LEU A 5 -8.04 3.97 -61.03
N TYR A 6 -7.83 4.63 -62.14
CA TYR A 6 -8.85 5.39 -62.87
C TYR A 6 -9.06 4.81 -64.26
N VAL A 7 -10.30 4.78 -64.73
CA VAL A 7 -10.67 4.38 -66.11
C VAL A 7 -10.79 5.64 -66.95
N GLU A 8 -10.07 5.68 -68.06
CA GLU A 8 -10.16 6.74 -69.03
C GLU A 8 -10.69 6.16 -70.37
N LYS A 9 -11.82 6.69 -70.85
CA LYS A 9 -12.36 6.34 -72.14
C LYS A 9 -11.98 7.42 -73.14
N ARG A 10 -11.17 7.06 -74.13
CA ARG A 10 -10.73 8.00 -75.20
C ARG A 10 -10.81 7.36 -76.58
N LYS A 11 -11.51 8.00 -77.53
CA LYS A 11 -11.70 7.52 -78.86
C LYS A 11 -12.15 6.05 -78.99
N GLY A 12 -13.07 5.60 -78.14
CA GLY A 12 -13.58 4.24 -78.14
C GLY A 12 -12.72 3.19 -77.49
N GLN A 13 -11.53 3.54 -76.97
CA GLN A 13 -10.66 2.65 -76.22
C GLN A 13 -10.73 2.93 -74.75
N THR A 14 -10.75 1.86 -73.96
CA THR A 14 -10.68 1.94 -72.46
C THR A 14 -9.22 1.84 -72.07
N ARG A 15 -8.71 2.81 -71.31
CA ARG A 15 -7.35 2.85 -70.75
C ARG A 15 -7.44 2.96 -69.23
N TYR A 16 -6.40 2.48 -68.54
CA TYR A 16 -6.30 2.53 -67.10
C TYR A 16 -5.11 3.38 -66.69
N ARG A 17 -5.31 4.31 -65.75
CA ARG A 17 -4.24 5.13 -65.15
C ARG A 17 -4.19 4.88 -63.65
N PHE A 18 -3.01 4.71 -63.15
CA PHE A 18 -2.74 4.59 -61.74
C PHE A 18 -1.91 5.78 -61.25
N THR A 19 -2.26 6.32 -60.07
CA THR A 19 -1.49 7.43 -59.49
C THR A 19 -0.57 6.86 -58.41
N LEU A 20 0.72 7.06 -58.54
CA LEU A 20 1.74 6.67 -57.56
C LEU A 20 1.70 7.58 -56.33
N ILE A 21 2.43 7.21 -55.25
CA ILE A 21 2.45 7.97 -54.00
C ILE A 21 3.00 9.38 -54.14
N ASP A 22 3.91 9.61 -55.09
CA ASP A 22 4.50 10.91 -55.44
C ASP A 22 3.59 11.80 -56.31
N GLY A 23 2.38 11.33 -56.63
CA GLY A 23 1.42 12.02 -57.45
C GLY A 23 1.60 11.77 -58.97
N THR A 24 2.62 11.03 -59.38
CA THR A 24 2.87 10.67 -60.80
C THR A 24 1.73 9.79 -61.30
N LYS A 25 1.20 10.12 -62.51
CA LYS A 25 0.15 9.36 -63.18
C LYS A 25 0.74 8.44 -64.23
N MET A 26 0.74 7.16 -63.95
CA MET A 26 1.26 6.13 -64.86
C MET A 26 0.11 5.55 -65.68
N LEU A 27 0.28 5.45 -66.99
CA LEU A 27 -0.62 4.74 -67.88
C LEU A 27 -0.32 3.23 -67.81
N MET A 28 -1.32 2.43 -67.50
CA MET A 28 -1.15 0.97 -67.47
C MET A 28 -1.00 0.44 -68.88
N PRO A 29 -0.05 -0.50 -69.13
CA PRO A 29 0.16 -1.08 -70.49
C PRO A 29 -1.09 -1.81 -70.98
N ALA A 30 -1.37 -1.70 -72.28
CA ALA A 30 -2.60 -2.23 -72.85
C ALA A 30 -2.61 -3.80 -72.98
N GLU A 31 -1.45 -4.40 -72.87
CA GLU A 31 -1.25 -5.85 -72.90
C GLU A 31 -1.69 -6.60 -71.65
N PHE A 32 -1.86 -5.91 -70.52
CA PHE A 32 -2.28 -6.53 -69.27
C PHE A 32 -3.80 -6.63 -69.18
N SER A 33 -4.29 -7.75 -68.61
CA SER A 33 -5.69 -7.89 -68.31
C SER A 33 -6.13 -6.91 -67.22
N LEU A 34 -7.42 -6.62 -67.15
CA LEU A 34 -7.95 -5.78 -66.08
C LEU A 34 -7.66 -6.37 -64.69
N ASP A 35 -7.70 -7.69 -64.54
CA ASP A 35 -7.46 -8.38 -63.27
C ASP A 35 -5.98 -8.24 -62.85
N ASP A 36 -5.03 -8.31 -63.77
CA ASP A 36 -3.61 -8.09 -63.50
C ASP A 36 -3.34 -6.63 -63.10
N ILE A 37 -3.99 -5.67 -63.75
CA ILE A 37 -3.90 -4.24 -63.42
C ILE A 37 -4.48 -3.99 -62.03
N ILE A 38 -5.59 -4.64 -61.65
CA ILE A 38 -6.19 -4.55 -60.34
C ILE A 38 -5.28 -5.15 -59.27
N ALA A 39 -4.70 -6.33 -59.54
CA ALA A 39 -3.77 -7.00 -58.65
C ALA A 39 -2.52 -6.14 -58.37
N ALA A 40 -1.91 -5.61 -59.44
CA ALA A 40 -0.75 -4.73 -59.32
C ALA A 40 -1.06 -3.42 -58.56
N ALA A 41 -2.22 -2.81 -58.80
CA ALA A 41 -2.64 -1.61 -58.10
C ALA A 41 -2.91 -1.86 -56.62
N ASN A 42 -3.48 -3.00 -56.25
CA ASN A 42 -3.67 -3.41 -54.88
C ASN A 42 -2.33 -3.67 -54.19
N ALA A 43 -1.45 -4.45 -54.80
CA ALA A 43 -0.12 -4.74 -54.23
C ALA A 43 0.67 -3.43 -53.97
N TYR A 44 0.67 -2.50 -54.90
CA TYR A 44 1.32 -1.20 -54.72
C TYR A 44 0.69 -0.40 -53.58
N ASN A 45 -0.65 -0.39 -53.45
CA ASN A 45 -1.34 0.32 -52.38
C ASN A 45 -1.06 -0.31 -51.02
N ASP A 46 -1.01 -1.65 -50.93
CA ASP A 46 -0.71 -2.38 -49.68
C ASP A 46 0.73 -2.09 -49.22
N GLU A 47 1.68 -2.02 -50.14
CA GLU A 47 3.10 -1.74 -49.86
C GLU A 47 3.35 -0.27 -49.49
N HIS A 48 2.83 0.64 -50.28
CA HIS A 48 3.21 2.06 -50.21
C HIS A 48 2.18 2.98 -49.56
N ARG A 49 0.94 2.50 -49.30
CA ARG A 49 -0.16 3.27 -48.68
C ARG A 49 -0.86 2.49 -47.58
N PRO A 50 -0.18 1.79 -46.68
CA PRO A 50 -0.82 0.97 -45.66
C PRO A 50 -1.74 1.79 -44.74
N ALA A 51 -1.37 3.03 -44.42
CA ALA A 51 -2.17 3.93 -43.58
C ALA A 51 -3.49 4.38 -44.22
N GLN A 52 -3.60 4.36 -45.56
CA GLN A 52 -4.82 4.76 -46.27
C GLN A 52 -5.87 3.64 -46.32
N HIS A 53 -5.44 2.38 -46.21
CA HIS A 53 -6.36 1.25 -46.15
C HIS A 53 -7.10 1.20 -44.80
N PHE A 54 -6.48 1.66 -43.73
CA PHE A 54 -7.10 1.72 -42.38
C PHE A 54 -8.05 2.92 -42.18
N GLN A 55 -8.08 3.88 -43.11
CA GLN A 55 -8.98 5.04 -43.05
C GLN A 55 -10.38 4.77 -43.63
N ILE A 56 -10.71 3.53 -43.90
CA ILE A 56 -12.02 3.19 -44.46
C ILE A 56 -12.96 2.70 -43.42
N SER A 57 -13.57 3.59 -42.75
CA SER A 57 -15.02 3.68 -42.63
C SER A 57 -15.40 5.01 -41.98
N PRO A 58 -15.92 5.97 -42.76
CA PRO A 58 -16.44 7.23 -42.19
C PRO A 58 -17.66 7.02 -41.29
N LYS A 59 -18.09 5.78 -41.09
CA LYS A 59 -19.25 5.40 -40.27
C LYS A 59 -18.95 4.29 -39.24
N SER A 60 -17.69 3.98 -38.91
CA SER A 60 -17.45 3.26 -37.65
C SER A 60 -17.94 4.20 -36.55
N ARG A 61 -19.01 3.83 -35.88
CA ARG A 61 -19.47 4.51 -34.67
C ARG A 61 -18.23 4.68 -33.80
N LYS A 62 -17.82 5.94 -33.52
CA LYS A 62 -16.71 6.20 -32.59
C LYS A 62 -17.02 5.37 -31.37
N ASP A 63 -16.16 4.44 -31.03
CA ASP A 63 -16.34 3.63 -29.84
C ASP A 63 -16.42 4.57 -28.65
N LYS A 64 -17.62 4.71 -28.05
CA LYS A 64 -17.88 5.64 -26.96
C LYS A 64 -17.04 5.32 -25.71
N PHE A 65 -16.50 4.12 -25.64
CA PHE A 65 -15.63 3.67 -24.55
C PHE A 65 -14.13 3.93 -24.84
N ASN A 66 -13.76 4.20 -26.07
CA ASN A 66 -12.37 4.56 -26.44
C ASN A 66 -12.14 6.05 -26.23
N ARG A 67 -11.91 6.45 -24.98
CA ARG A 67 -11.63 7.83 -24.56
C ARG A 67 -10.20 7.98 -24.09
N PRO A 68 -9.69 9.23 -23.92
CA PRO A 68 -8.42 9.46 -23.26
C PRO A 68 -8.39 8.81 -21.87
N MET A 69 -7.22 8.27 -21.51
CA MET A 69 -7.07 7.50 -20.27
C MET A 69 -7.29 8.35 -19.01
N ASN A 70 -6.99 9.65 -19.05
CA ASN A 70 -7.23 10.57 -17.94
C ASN A 70 -8.70 10.58 -17.48
N GLU A 71 -9.67 10.59 -18.41
CA GLU A 71 -11.09 10.56 -18.08
C GLU A 71 -11.46 9.26 -17.35
N TRP A 72 -10.93 8.13 -17.78
CA TRP A 72 -11.17 6.83 -17.17
C TRP A 72 -10.50 6.68 -15.80
N LEU A 73 -9.29 7.20 -15.65
CA LEU A 73 -8.55 7.11 -14.39
C LEU A 73 -9.22 7.92 -13.27
N GLU A 74 -9.80 9.09 -13.60
CA GLU A 74 -10.61 9.86 -12.66
C GLU A 74 -11.87 9.08 -12.24
N HIS A 75 -12.59 8.50 -13.20
CA HIS A 75 -13.78 7.69 -12.93
C HIS A 75 -13.44 6.48 -12.05
N VAL A 76 -12.39 5.73 -12.39
CA VAL A 76 -11.93 4.56 -11.62
C VAL A 76 -11.52 4.96 -10.20
N MET A 77 -10.87 6.12 -10.00
CA MET A 77 -10.53 6.59 -8.65
C MET A 77 -11.77 6.83 -7.79
N VAL A 78 -12.83 7.42 -8.38
CA VAL A 78 -14.11 7.64 -7.68
C VAL A 78 -14.76 6.30 -7.33
N ARG A 79 -14.78 5.34 -8.25
CA ARG A 79 -15.33 3.99 -8.00
C ARG A 79 -14.58 3.27 -6.88
N ILE A 80 -13.25 3.22 -6.95
CA ILE A 80 -12.43 2.57 -5.90
C ILE A 80 -12.71 3.18 -4.52
N LYS A 81 -12.85 4.51 -4.45
CA LYS A 81 -13.15 5.20 -3.19
C LYS A 81 -14.52 4.84 -2.62
N ASN A 82 -15.51 4.63 -3.48
CA ASN A 82 -16.89 4.39 -3.07
C ASN A 82 -17.18 2.90 -2.84
N GLU A 83 -16.56 2.02 -3.60
CA GLU A 83 -16.84 0.58 -3.57
C GLU A 83 -15.93 -0.18 -2.59
N GLU A 84 -14.75 0.40 -2.27
CA GLU A 84 -13.77 -0.28 -1.46
C GLU A 84 -13.62 0.40 -0.10
N GLU A 85 -13.74 -0.38 0.96
CA GLU A 85 -13.47 0.08 2.33
C GLU A 85 -11.96 0.19 2.62
N LEU A 86 -11.26 1.01 1.84
CA LEU A 86 -9.82 1.18 1.98
C LEU A 86 -9.47 2.18 3.07
N SER A 87 -8.37 1.93 3.78
CA SER A 87 -7.81 2.91 4.69
C SER A 87 -7.35 4.17 3.93
N ALA A 88 -7.35 5.32 4.62
CA ALA A 88 -6.87 6.59 4.04
C ALA A 88 -5.44 6.49 3.47
N GLU A 89 -4.58 5.67 4.09
CA GLU A 89 -3.22 5.42 3.62
C GLU A 89 -3.20 4.66 2.29
N ILE A 90 -4.01 3.61 2.16
CA ILE A 90 -4.10 2.84 0.91
C ILE A 90 -4.72 3.70 -0.19
N LEU A 91 -5.78 4.47 0.10
CA LEU A 91 -6.37 5.41 -0.85
C LEU A 91 -5.35 6.43 -1.37
N ARG A 92 -4.53 7.00 -0.48
CA ARG A 92 -3.46 7.92 -0.87
C ARG A 92 -2.44 7.24 -1.80
N GLN A 93 -2.10 5.99 -1.54
CA GLN A 93 -1.18 5.22 -2.39
C GLN A 93 -1.79 4.90 -3.75
N VAL A 94 -3.09 4.55 -3.82
CA VAL A 94 -3.82 4.34 -5.08
C VAL A 94 -3.89 5.65 -5.87
N SER A 95 -4.23 6.76 -5.21
CA SER A 95 -4.24 8.09 -5.84
C SER A 95 -2.88 8.46 -6.43
N SER A 96 -1.79 8.18 -5.72
CA SER A 96 -0.43 8.41 -6.23
C SER A 96 -0.10 7.52 -7.45
N ASP A 97 -0.58 6.27 -7.47
CA ASP A 97 -0.36 5.37 -8.61
C ASP A 97 -1.19 5.81 -9.82
N ILE A 98 -2.44 6.25 -9.60
CA ILE A 98 -3.30 6.82 -10.65
C ILE A 98 -2.70 8.13 -11.21
N ALA A 99 -2.15 9.00 -10.36
CA ALA A 99 -1.49 10.22 -10.83
C ALA A 99 -0.31 9.92 -11.77
N ARG A 100 0.51 8.91 -11.45
CA ARG A 100 1.60 8.47 -12.34
C ARG A 100 1.10 7.83 -13.64
N LEU A 101 0.01 7.05 -13.56
CA LEU A 101 -0.63 6.53 -14.77
C LEU A 101 -1.14 7.66 -15.65
N ASN A 102 -1.73 8.69 -15.05
CA ASN A 102 -2.21 9.86 -15.77
C ASN A 102 -1.08 10.64 -16.44
N GLU A 103 0.03 10.82 -15.74
CA GLU A 103 1.23 11.46 -16.30
C GLU A 103 1.78 10.72 -17.53
N PHE A 104 1.75 9.38 -17.51
CA PHE A 104 2.35 8.55 -18.57
C PHE A 104 1.39 8.20 -19.70
N LEU A 105 0.10 8.05 -19.40
CA LEU A 105 -0.93 7.51 -20.30
C LEU A 105 -2.08 8.48 -20.57
N GLY A 106 -2.20 9.58 -19.82
CA GLY A 106 -3.41 10.40 -19.77
C GLY A 106 -3.99 10.80 -21.12
N ASP A 107 -3.14 11.18 -22.05
CA ASP A 107 -3.54 11.61 -23.38
C ASP A 107 -3.74 10.45 -24.38
N LYS A 108 -3.35 9.23 -24.01
CA LYS A 108 -3.53 8.05 -24.89
C LYS A 108 -4.96 7.53 -24.79
N PHE A 109 -5.50 7.12 -25.93
CA PHE A 109 -6.79 6.46 -25.97
C PHE A 109 -6.74 5.11 -25.25
N SER A 110 -7.73 4.84 -24.42
CA SER A 110 -7.75 3.69 -23.51
C SER A 110 -7.58 2.34 -24.21
N LYS A 111 -8.19 2.14 -25.39
CA LYS A 111 -8.07 0.90 -26.17
C LYS A 111 -6.78 0.74 -26.95
N SER A 112 -5.94 1.78 -27.00
CA SER A 112 -4.60 1.69 -27.59
C SER A 112 -3.55 1.20 -26.60
N ILE A 113 -3.90 1.10 -25.30
CA ILE A 113 -2.98 0.69 -24.25
C ILE A 113 -2.95 -0.83 -24.18
N ASN A 114 -1.75 -1.37 -24.16
CA ASN A 114 -1.46 -2.78 -24.14
C ASN A 114 -0.41 -3.14 -23.08
N LEU A 115 -0.06 -4.41 -22.99
CA LEU A 115 0.93 -4.90 -22.02
C LEU A 115 2.33 -4.34 -22.27
N GLU A 116 2.71 -4.06 -23.51
CA GLU A 116 3.98 -3.44 -23.86
C GLU A 116 4.10 -2.03 -23.29
N THR A 117 3.08 -1.19 -23.52
CA THR A 117 2.98 0.16 -22.92
C THR A 117 3.12 0.12 -21.40
N MET A 118 2.49 -0.87 -20.76
CA MET A 118 2.58 -1.02 -19.32
C MET A 118 3.91 -1.59 -18.83
N ASN A 119 4.63 -2.34 -19.67
CA ASN A 119 6.00 -2.73 -19.37
C ASN A 119 6.93 -1.50 -19.35
N ASP A 120 6.77 -0.58 -20.29
CA ASP A 120 7.52 0.67 -20.33
C ASP A 120 7.24 1.53 -19.10
N PHE A 121 5.95 1.66 -18.72
CA PHE A 121 5.56 2.33 -17.49
C PHE A 121 6.21 1.71 -16.25
N LEU A 122 6.15 0.38 -16.13
CA LEU A 122 6.73 -0.34 -14.98
C LEU A 122 8.25 -0.21 -14.93
N ASN A 123 8.92 -0.21 -16.08
CA ASN A 123 10.37 -0.02 -16.16
C ASN A 123 10.76 1.40 -15.80
N THR A 124 10.04 2.40 -16.31
CA THR A 124 10.31 3.82 -16.06
C THR A 124 10.17 4.18 -14.58
N TYR A 125 9.09 3.77 -13.93
CA TYR A 125 8.81 4.20 -12.56
C TYR A 125 9.27 3.22 -11.46
N TYR A 126 9.45 1.95 -11.79
CA TYR A 126 9.69 0.89 -10.80
C TYR A 126 10.78 -0.11 -11.20
N GLY A 127 11.49 0.11 -12.29
CA GLY A 127 12.54 -0.80 -12.79
C GLY A 127 13.68 -0.98 -11.79
N ASP A 128 14.09 0.11 -11.15
CA ASP A 128 15.18 0.22 -10.15
C ASP A 128 14.73 -0.08 -8.70
N LYS A 129 13.44 -0.27 -8.45
CA LYS A 129 12.91 -0.53 -7.12
C LYS A 129 13.06 -2.00 -6.74
N SER A 130 13.08 -2.26 -5.41
CA SER A 130 13.11 -3.63 -4.90
C SER A 130 11.97 -4.47 -5.50
N LYS A 131 12.22 -5.77 -5.67
CA LYS A 131 11.23 -6.73 -6.19
C LYS A 131 9.92 -6.70 -5.41
N GLU A 132 9.99 -6.49 -4.10
CA GLU A 132 8.81 -6.41 -3.24
C GLU A 132 7.98 -5.15 -3.55
N VAL A 133 8.61 -3.99 -3.70
CA VAL A 133 7.96 -2.74 -4.09
C VAL A 133 7.34 -2.88 -5.47
N TYR A 134 8.09 -3.40 -6.44
CA TYR A 134 7.59 -3.68 -7.78
C TYR A 134 6.33 -4.55 -7.77
N ASN A 135 6.37 -5.68 -7.03
CA ASN A 135 5.23 -6.61 -6.96
C ASN A 135 4.00 -5.99 -6.28
N LYS A 136 4.20 -5.17 -5.24
CA LYS A 136 3.10 -4.41 -4.60
C LYS A 136 2.45 -3.42 -5.58
N LYS A 137 3.26 -2.75 -6.40
CA LYS A 137 2.78 -1.85 -7.44
C LYS A 137 2.04 -2.60 -8.54
N LEU A 138 2.62 -3.70 -9.03
CA LEU A 138 1.98 -4.57 -10.02
C LEU A 138 0.61 -5.06 -9.54
N SER A 139 0.49 -5.48 -8.28
CA SER A 139 -0.79 -5.92 -7.71
C SER A 139 -1.85 -4.81 -7.73
N ARG A 140 -1.48 -3.58 -7.39
CA ARG A 140 -2.40 -2.42 -7.47
C ARG A 140 -2.78 -2.06 -8.90
N LEU A 141 -1.82 -2.09 -9.82
CA LEU A 141 -2.09 -1.87 -11.24
C LEU A 141 -3.07 -2.91 -11.79
N LYS A 142 -2.89 -4.19 -11.46
CA LYS A 142 -3.85 -5.24 -11.83
C LYS A 142 -5.27 -4.89 -11.36
N LYS A 143 -5.41 -4.38 -10.16
CA LYS A 143 -6.71 -3.96 -9.61
C LYS A 143 -7.28 -2.75 -10.37
N ILE A 144 -6.50 -1.70 -10.62
CA ILE A 144 -6.94 -0.53 -11.40
C ILE A 144 -7.39 -0.96 -12.80
N PHE A 145 -6.62 -1.84 -13.45
CA PHE A 145 -6.96 -2.34 -14.79
C PHE A 145 -8.16 -3.29 -14.79
N SER A 146 -8.51 -3.93 -13.66
CA SER A 146 -9.78 -4.66 -13.52
C SER A 146 -10.97 -3.71 -13.58
N TYR A 147 -10.90 -2.56 -12.93
CA TYR A 147 -11.93 -1.53 -13.04
C TYR A 147 -12.04 -0.95 -14.45
N LEU A 148 -10.91 -0.72 -15.13
CA LEU A 148 -10.91 -0.24 -16.51
C LEU A 148 -11.55 -1.25 -17.47
N ALA A 149 -11.32 -2.55 -17.26
CA ALA A 149 -11.94 -3.60 -18.06
C ALA A 149 -13.45 -3.74 -17.76
N ASP A 150 -13.85 -3.64 -16.49
CA ASP A 150 -15.24 -3.65 -16.05
C ASP A 150 -16.06 -2.50 -16.68
N GLU A 151 -15.45 -1.32 -16.81
CA GLU A 151 -16.04 -0.16 -17.51
C GLU A 151 -15.97 -0.24 -19.04
N SER A 152 -15.45 -1.32 -19.61
CA SER A 152 -15.20 -1.44 -21.05
C SER A 152 -14.25 -0.37 -21.64
N ALA A 153 -13.50 0.33 -20.78
CA ALA A 153 -12.46 1.27 -21.19
C ALA A 153 -11.34 0.57 -21.96
N ILE A 154 -11.02 -0.65 -21.57
CA ILE A 154 -10.13 -1.59 -22.26
C ILE A 154 -10.89 -2.89 -22.58
N GLY A 155 -10.42 -3.68 -23.53
CA GLY A 155 -11.08 -4.91 -23.92
C GLY A 155 -11.03 -6.00 -22.85
N GLU A 156 -9.86 -6.15 -22.22
CA GLU A 156 -9.60 -7.11 -21.14
C GLU A 156 -8.53 -6.58 -20.20
N ASN A 157 -8.46 -7.14 -19.01
CA ASN A 157 -7.38 -6.83 -18.08
C ASN A 157 -6.09 -7.60 -18.42
N PHE A 158 -5.39 -7.16 -19.45
CA PHE A 158 -4.12 -7.75 -19.89
C PHE A 158 -3.01 -7.69 -18.82
N MET A 159 -3.14 -6.83 -17.80
CA MET A 159 -2.19 -6.78 -16.68
C MET A 159 -2.17 -8.08 -15.86
N LEU A 160 -3.24 -8.88 -15.88
CA LEU A 160 -3.26 -10.19 -15.20
C LEU A 160 -2.18 -11.12 -15.73
N ASN A 161 -1.84 -10.99 -17.02
CA ASN A 161 -0.80 -11.80 -17.69
C ASN A 161 0.63 -11.41 -17.24
N LYS A 162 0.81 -10.24 -16.64
CA LYS A 162 2.13 -9.82 -16.13
C LYS A 162 2.52 -10.61 -14.90
N LYS A 163 3.64 -11.36 -15.01
CA LYS A 163 4.18 -12.14 -13.88
C LYS A 163 4.87 -11.22 -12.87
N PRO A 164 4.70 -11.47 -11.56
CA PRO A 164 5.48 -10.78 -10.54
C PRO A 164 6.96 -11.20 -10.62
N LYS A 165 7.85 -10.33 -10.15
CA LYS A 165 9.27 -10.69 -9.97
C LYS A 165 9.38 -11.76 -8.89
N ARG A 166 10.11 -12.85 -9.17
CA ARG A 166 10.33 -13.92 -8.19
C ARG A 166 11.14 -13.40 -7.01
N LEU A 167 10.60 -13.56 -5.81
CA LEU A 167 11.29 -13.27 -4.57
C LEU A 167 12.11 -14.50 -4.16
N ASN A 168 13.39 -14.30 -3.92
CA ASN A 168 14.27 -15.32 -3.35
C ASN A 168 14.31 -15.14 -1.82
N ALA A 169 14.81 -16.12 -1.08
CA ALA A 169 14.98 -16.03 0.37
C ALA A 169 15.87 -14.82 0.77
N SER A 170 16.85 -14.48 -0.05
CA SER A 170 17.73 -13.32 0.13
C SER A 170 17.00 -11.97 -0.02
N ASP A 171 15.99 -11.89 -0.89
CA ASP A 171 15.22 -10.66 -1.12
C ASP A 171 14.31 -10.30 0.08
N ASN A 172 13.94 -11.31 0.87
CA ASN A 172 13.12 -11.18 2.08
C ASN A 172 13.97 -11.00 3.35
N LYS A 173 15.31 -11.05 3.24
CA LYS A 173 16.16 -10.89 4.40
C LYS A 173 16.05 -9.46 4.93
N LYS A 174 15.67 -9.34 6.20
CA LYS A 174 15.61 -8.06 6.89
C LYS A 174 17.01 -7.44 6.89
N GLU A 175 17.17 -6.32 6.19
CA GLU A 175 18.45 -5.60 6.17
C GLU A 175 18.71 -4.80 7.45
N ARG A 176 17.63 -4.46 8.17
CA ARG A 176 17.71 -3.67 9.40
C ARG A 176 18.17 -4.52 10.57
N LEU A 177 19.12 -4.02 11.33
CA LEU A 177 19.63 -4.66 12.53
C LEU A 177 18.56 -4.77 13.61
N ASP A 178 18.71 -5.75 14.48
CA ASP A 178 17.91 -5.87 15.69
C ASP A 178 18.37 -4.85 16.72
N LEU A 179 17.47 -4.44 17.58
CA LEU A 179 17.78 -3.64 18.76
C LEU A 179 18.20 -4.59 19.88
N ASP A 180 19.40 -4.37 20.43
CA ASP A 180 19.86 -5.07 21.63
C ASP A 180 19.36 -4.38 22.90
N ILE A 181 19.43 -5.10 24.02
CA ILE A 181 18.90 -4.62 25.31
C ILE A 181 19.74 -3.45 25.87
N GLU A 182 21.02 -3.42 25.61
CA GLU A 182 21.92 -2.37 26.09
C GLU A 182 21.61 -1.04 25.37
N ALA A 183 21.44 -1.10 24.04
CA ALA A 183 21.01 0.06 23.27
C ALA A 183 19.60 0.52 23.67
N PHE A 184 18.67 -0.41 23.95
CA PHE A 184 17.35 -0.07 24.46
C PHE A 184 17.45 0.73 25.76
N LYS A 185 18.21 0.24 26.76
CA LYS A 185 18.41 0.91 28.05
C LYS A 185 19.08 2.29 27.90
N ALA A 186 20.08 2.38 27.04
CA ALA A 186 20.78 3.64 26.76
C ALA A 186 19.84 4.69 26.17
N ILE A 187 19.00 4.30 25.19
CA ILE A 187 18.01 5.20 24.59
C ILE A 187 16.95 5.59 25.61
N GLU A 188 16.43 4.62 26.38
CA GLU A 188 15.42 4.88 27.41
C GLU A 188 15.91 5.90 28.45
N LYS A 189 17.15 5.78 28.90
CA LYS A 189 17.75 6.67 29.90
C LYS A 189 17.71 8.14 29.43
N GLU A 190 18.07 8.42 28.18
CA GLU A 190 18.16 9.77 27.62
C GLU A 190 16.85 10.22 26.92
N ALA A 191 15.88 9.34 26.79
CA ALA A 191 14.62 9.65 26.11
C ALA A 191 13.78 10.69 26.89
N PRO A 192 13.06 11.59 26.20
CA PRO A 192 12.04 12.42 26.85
C PRO A 192 10.89 11.57 27.38
N LEU A 193 10.18 12.06 28.38
CA LEU A 193 9.17 11.30 29.14
C LEU A 193 8.19 10.52 28.24
N PHE A 194 7.60 11.17 27.25
CA PHE A 194 6.63 10.50 26.36
C PHE A 194 7.25 9.32 25.58
N LEU A 195 8.55 9.42 25.25
CA LEU A 195 9.26 8.32 24.56
C LEU A 195 9.60 7.19 25.54
N LYS A 196 10.06 7.49 26.78
CA LYS A 196 10.25 6.49 27.84
C LYS A 196 8.96 5.68 28.05
N VAL A 197 7.84 6.38 28.18
CA VAL A 197 6.51 5.76 28.35
C VAL A 197 6.15 4.90 27.13
N ALA A 198 6.36 5.38 25.91
CA ALA A 198 6.09 4.60 24.71
C ALA A 198 6.99 3.36 24.60
N MET A 199 8.28 3.47 24.94
CA MET A 199 9.23 2.35 24.97
C MET A 199 8.84 1.33 26.03
N GLY A 200 8.53 1.77 27.26
CA GLY A 200 8.06 0.90 28.34
C GLY A 200 6.76 0.16 28.01
N LEU A 201 5.77 0.84 27.42
CA LEU A 201 4.56 0.19 26.93
C LEU A 201 4.86 -0.81 25.80
N SER A 202 5.77 -0.47 24.87
CA SER A 202 6.11 -1.35 23.76
C SER A 202 6.78 -2.64 24.21
N ILE A 203 7.76 -2.54 25.11
CA ILE A 203 8.51 -3.71 25.62
C ILE A 203 7.58 -4.63 26.42
N GLN A 204 6.64 -4.09 27.20
CA GLN A 204 5.70 -4.87 28.01
C GLN A 204 4.55 -5.46 27.19
N SER A 205 4.05 -4.76 26.16
CA SER A 205 2.87 -5.18 25.41
C SER A 205 3.14 -5.81 24.06
N THR A 206 4.37 -5.75 23.54
CA THR A 206 4.75 -6.11 22.16
C THR A 206 4.10 -5.26 21.06
N HIS A 207 3.44 -4.16 21.38
CA HIS A 207 2.69 -3.37 20.41
C HIS A 207 3.53 -2.25 19.77
N ALA A 208 3.14 -1.87 18.56
CA ALA A 208 3.82 -0.84 17.78
C ALA A 208 3.24 0.55 18.05
N VAL A 209 3.94 1.59 17.58
CA VAL A 209 3.55 3.00 17.77
C VAL A 209 2.12 3.31 17.33
N ALA A 210 1.58 2.59 16.35
CA ALA A 210 0.22 2.79 15.84
C ALA A 210 -0.87 2.49 16.89
N GLU A 211 -0.59 1.58 17.80
CA GLU A 211 -1.47 1.24 18.91
C GLU A 211 -1.13 2.08 20.15
N LEU A 212 0.16 2.22 20.49
CA LEU A 212 0.62 2.85 21.73
C LEU A 212 0.15 4.29 21.89
N HIS A 213 0.20 5.10 20.83
CA HIS A 213 -0.22 6.51 20.89
C HIS A 213 -1.73 6.68 21.14
N ARG A 214 -2.52 5.59 21.02
CA ARG A 214 -3.98 5.57 21.20
C ARG A 214 -4.40 5.07 22.57
N ILE A 215 -3.48 4.57 23.39
CA ILE A 215 -3.80 4.02 24.72
C ILE A 215 -4.29 5.12 25.64
N LYS A 216 -5.52 4.95 26.14
CA LYS A 216 -6.13 5.84 27.15
C LYS A 216 -5.87 5.30 28.55
N TYR A 217 -5.69 6.21 29.50
CA TYR A 217 -5.54 5.87 30.93
C TYR A 217 -6.69 5.05 31.48
N ARG A 218 -7.90 5.32 31.03
CA ARG A 218 -9.10 4.61 31.42
C ARG A 218 -10.10 4.58 30.27
N ILE A 219 -10.73 3.44 30.09
CA ILE A 219 -11.92 3.25 29.25
C ILE A 219 -13.02 2.60 30.10
N PRO A 220 -14.30 2.92 29.89
CA PRO A 220 -15.39 2.34 30.67
C PRO A 220 -15.63 0.85 30.38
N LYS A 221 -15.45 0.48 29.08
CA LYS A 221 -15.56 -0.89 28.58
C LYS A 221 -14.79 -1.03 27.26
N PRO A 222 -14.31 -2.25 26.95
CA PRO A 222 -13.67 -2.51 25.65
C PRO A 222 -14.69 -2.36 24.51
N LYS A 223 -14.24 -1.79 23.40
CA LYS A 223 -15.00 -1.67 22.15
C LYS A 223 -14.08 -1.57 20.95
N PRO A 224 -14.55 -1.88 19.73
CA PRO A 224 -13.78 -1.67 18.51
C PRO A 224 -13.18 -0.26 18.42
N ASP A 225 -12.04 -0.16 17.75
CA ASP A 225 -11.27 1.08 17.53
C ASP A 225 -10.81 1.83 18.79
N THR A 226 -10.90 1.19 19.96
CA THR A 226 -10.49 1.77 21.24
C THR A 226 -9.28 1.03 21.80
N CYS A 227 -8.27 1.78 22.27
CA CYS A 227 -7.16 1.29 23.06
C CYS A 227 -7.19 1.98 24.44
N GLY A 228 -7.07 1.21 25.51
CA GLY A 228 -7.06 1.79 26.87
C GLY A 228 -7.25 0.76 27.97
N ILE A 229 -7.20 1.22 29.20
CA ILE A 229 -7.18 0.37 30.39
C ILE A 229 -8.54 0.39 31.07
N VAL A 230 -9.04 -0.81 31.41
CA VAL A 230 -10.10 -1.02 32.40
C VAL A 230 -9.41 -1.43 33.69
N TRP A 231 -9.46 -0.57 34.70
CA TRP A 231 -8.85 -0.82 35.99
C TRP A 231 -9.78 -1.65 36.87
N PHE A 232 -9.21 -2.58 37.64
CA PHE A 232 -9.94 -3.31 38.64
C PHE A 232 -10.08 -2.47 39.92
N ASP A 233 -11.17 -2.62 40.64
CA ASP A 233 -11.36 -1.99 41.96
C ASP A 233 -10.39 -2.59 42.97
N THR A 234 -10.14 -3.90 42.90
CA THR A 234 -9.17 -4.61 43.72
C THR A 234 -8.22 -5.41 42.86
N PRO A 235 -6.90 -5.25 43.02
CA PRO A 235 -5.92 -6.04 42.29
C PRO A 235 -6.09 -7.54 42.57
N LYS A 236 -5.77 -8.36 41.53
CA LYS A 236 -5.91 -9.81 41.59
C LYS A 236 -4.58 -10.50 41.33
N PRO A 237 -4.21 -11.56 42.07
CA PRO A 237 -3.04 -12.36 41.69
C PRO A 237 -3.39 -13.25 40.50
N GLU A 238 -2.48 -13.30 39.50
CA GLU A 238 -2.59 -14.15 38.34
C GLU A 238 -1.17 -14.58 37.92
N ASN A 239 -0.95 -15.90 37.80
CA ASN A 239 0.36 -16.48 37.39
C ASN A 239 1.58 -15.94 38.20
N GLY A 240 1.42 -15.67 39.48
CA GLY A 240 2.51 -15.12 40.30
C GLY A 240 2.69 -13.61 40.25
N GLU A 241 1.95 -12.92 39.36
CA GLU A 241 1.95 -11.47 39.19
C GLU A 241 0.71 -10.83 39.81
N MET A 242 0.82 -9.57 40.24
CA MET A 242 -0.35 -8.78 40.66
C MET A 242 -0.90 -8.04 39.45
N VAL A 243 -2.16 -8.27 39.09
CA VAL A 243 -2.87 -7.68 38.00
C VAL A 243 -3.81 -6.58 38.49
N PHE A 244 -3.65 -5.37 37.99
CA PHE A 244 -4.37 -4.16 38.41
C PHE A 244 -5.51 -3.77 37.48
N GLY A 245 -5.63 -4.42 36.32
CA GLY A 245 -6.62 -4.12 35.30
C GLY A 245 -6.32 -4.87 34.00
N THR A 246 -7.03 -4.53 32.95
CA THR A 246 -6.79 -5.08 31.61
C THR A 246 -6.58 -3.95 30.60
N LEU A 247 -5.48 -4.01 29.87
CA LEU A 247 -5.18 -3.14 28.75
C LEU A 247 -5.77 -3.77 27.49
N TYR A 248 -6.78 -3.13 26.92
CA TYR A 248 -7.42 -3.54 25.68
C TYR A 248 -6.80 -2.80 24.51
N ILE A 249 -6.41 -3.53 23.47
CA ILE A 249 -5.81 -2.99 22.26
C ILE A 249 -6.54 -3.56 21.05
N HIS A 250 -7.08 -2.68 20.20
CA HIS A 250 -7.57 -3.04 18.89
C HIS A 250 -6.57 -2.59 17.83
N ARG A 251 -5.97 -3.55 17.13
CA ARG A 251 -4.91 -3.29 16.14
C ARG A 251 -5.45 -2.71 14.84
N ALA A 252 -5.00 -1.51 14.50
CA ALA A 252 -5.45 -0.80 13.30
C ALA A 252 -5.07 -1.50 11.98
N LYS A 253 -3.89 -2.17 11.93
CA LYS A 253 -3.38 -2.80 10.70
C LYS A 253 -4.18 -4.02 10.26
N VAL A 254 -4.80 -4.72 11.18
CA VAL A 254 -5.54 -5.98 10.95
C VAL A 254 -6.94 -5.93 11.58
N LYS A 255 -7.55 -4.75 11.61
CA LYS A 255 -8.78 -4.47 12.37
C LYS A 255 -9.95 -5.41 12.08
N ASN A 256 -10.02 -5.97 10.89
CA ASN A 256 -11.09 -6.89 10.48
C ASN A 256 -10.80 -8.36 10.86
N ALA A 257 -9.62 -8.67 11.43
CA ALA A 257 -9.28 -10.01 11.89
C ALA A 257 -9.69 -10.19 13.35
N LYS A 258 -10.25 -11.34 13.73
CA LYS A 258 -10.59 -11.67 15.14
C LYS A 258 -9.37 -11.50 16.06
N THR A 259 -8.18 -11.86 15.61
CA THR A 259 -6.92 -11.72 16.33
C THR A 259 -6.45 -10.26 16.53
N SER A 260 -7.17 -9.27 15.99
CA SER A 260 -6.83 -7.86 16.18
C SER A 260 -7.15 -7.32 17.57
N TYR A 261 -8.01 -8.01 18.32
CA TYR A 261 -8.45 -7.63 19.66
C TYR A 261 -7.58 -8.34 20.70
N VAL A 262 -6.77 -7.59 21.43
CA VAL A 262 -5.87 -8.14 22.45
C VAL A 262 -6.20 -7.55 23.80
N ALA A 263 -6.32 -8.43 24.79
CA ALA A 263 -6.51 -8.08 26.20
C ALA A 263 -5.22 -8.47 26.97
N ILE A 264 -4.52 -7.49 27.53
CA ILE A 264 -3.26 -7.68 28.22
C ILE A 264 -3.46 -7.35 29.70
N PRO A 265 -3.17 -8.26 30.64
CA PRO A 265 -3.18 -7.97 32.04
C PRO A 265 -2.22 -6.82 32.38
N VAL A 266 -2.70 -5.85 33.17
CA VAL A 266 -1.89 -4.72 33.64
C VAL A 266 -1.13 -5.18 34.89
N THR A 267 0.09 -5.65 34.67
CA THR A 267 1.03 -6.05 35.73
C THR A 267 1.64 -4.81 36.41
N SER A 268 2.42 -5.02 37.47
CA SER A 268 3.18 -3.96 38.14
C SER A 268 4.02 -3.16 37.17
N ALA A 269 4.73 -3.83 36.24
CA ALA A 269 5.57 -3.16 35.25
C ALA A 269 4.78 -2.23 34.31
N ILE A 270 3.63 -2.66 33.80
CA ILE A 270 2.76 -1.78 32.97
C ILE A 270 2.22 -0.63 33.80
N LYS A 271 1.80 -0.89 35.05
CA LYS A 271 1.29 0.12 35.98
C LYS A 271 2.35 1.20 36.25
N GLU A 272 3.58 0.81 36.53
CA GLU A 272 4.71 1.73 36.74
C GLU A 272 4.93 2.66 35.54
N VAL A 273 4.90 2.13 34.31
CA VAL A 273 4.98 2.94 33.08
C VAL A 273 3.82 3.94 32.98
N VAL A 274 2.61 3.51 33.35
CA VAL A 274 1.42 4.39 33.36
C VAL A 274 1.55 5.48 34.43
N GLU A 275 2.05 5.15 35.62
CA GLU A 275 2.28 6.16 36.67
C GLU A 275 3.43 7.10 36.30
N LEU A 276 4.51 6.60 35.70
CA LEU A 276 5.59 7.41 35.17
C LEU A 276 5.06 8.50 34.23
N SER A 277 4.10 8.15 33.35
CA SER A 277 3.55 9.11 32.40
C SER A 277 2.80 10.27 33.06
N LYS A 278 2.32 10.13 34.28
CA LYS A 278 1.59 11.18 35.03
C LYS A 278 2.51 12.19 35.75
N THR A 279 3.82 11.93 35.75
CA THR A 279 4.79 12.77 36.51
C THR A 279 4.88 14.21 35.99
N ASP A 280 4.52 14.46 34.72
CA ASP A 280 4.45 15.80 34.14
C ASP A 280 3.19 16.58 34.51
N LYS A 281 2.24 15.97 35.21
CA LYS A 281 0.97 16.55 35.70
C LYS A 281 0.10 17.15 34.59
N LEU A 282 0.24 16.69 33.34
CA LEU A 282 -0.61 17.15 32.25
C LEU A 282 -1.96 16.43 32.26
N HIS A 283 -3.04 17.17 32.13
CA HIS A 283 -4.37 16.61 31.92
C HIS A 283 -4.53 16.15 30.48
N CYS A 284 -4.35 14.84 30.24
CA CYS A 284 -4.50 14.20 28.95
C CYS A 284 -5.16 12.84 29.13
N PRO A 285 -6.12 12.44 28.31
CA PRO A 285 -6.72 11.10 28.41
C PRO A 285 -5.79 9.97 27.91
N TYR A 286 -4.69 10.31 27.22
CA TYR A 286 -3.77 9.37 26.61
C TYR A 286 -2.52 9.16 27.45
N VAL A 287 -2.07 7.90 27.58
CA VAL A 287 -0.87 7.55 28.35
C VAL A 287 0.39 8.10 27.69
N VAL A 288 0.49 8.02 26.35
CA VAL A 288 1.61 8.61 25.62
C VAL A 288 1.24 10.01 25.18
N HIS A 289 1.74 11.03 25.93
CA HIS A 289 1.41 12.41 25.70
C HIS A 289 2.59 13.33 26.01
N ARG A 290 2.53 14.57 25.54
CA ARG A 290 3.48 15.64 25.83
C ARG A 290 2.84 17.02 25.66
N ARG A 291 3.39 18.03 26.29
CA ARG A 291 3.06 19.42 25.96
C ARG A 291 3.75 19.79 24.62
N PRO A 292 3.02 20.22 23.61
CA PRO A 292 3.63 20.69 22.37
C PRO A 292 4.40 22.02 22.62
N ALA A 293 5.54 22.19 21.95
CA ALA A 293 6.34 23.40 22.07
C ALA A 293 5.65 24.65 21.49
N ARG A 294 4.74 24.45 20.54
CA ARG A 294 3.96 25.51 19.89
C ARG A 294 2.48 25.18 19.93
N ASN A 295 1.62 26.21 19.91
CA ASN A 295 0.17 26.06 19.83
C ASN A 295 -0.23 25.74 18.38
N ASN A 296 -0.05 24.50 17.98
CA ASN A 296 -0.44 24.01 16.65
C ASN A 296 -1.84 23.39 16.71
N ASN A 297 -2.47 23.28 15.53
CA ASN A 297 -3.70 22.51 15.38
C ASN A 297 -3.47 21.04 15.77
N ILE A 298 -4.52 20.38 16.27
CA ILE A 298 -4.50 18.96 16.59
C ILE A 298 -4.24 18.18 15.28
N ALA A 299 -3.25 17.28 15.30
CA ALA A 299 -2.95 16.44 14.15
C ALA A 299 -4.17 15.57 13.79
N LYS A 300 -4.42 15.35 12.50
CA LYS A 300 -5.61 14.59 11.99
C LYS A 300 -5.79 13.20 12.62
N GLN A 301 -4.72 12.59 13.09
CA GLN A 301 -4.73 11.27 13.73
C GLN A 301 -4.79 11.32 15.26
N CYS A 302 -4.98 12.48 15.85
CA CYS A 302 -5.05 12.71 17.27
C CYS A 302 -6.39 13.35 17.64
N ASP A 303 -6.93 12.95 18.80
CA ASP A 303 -8.18 13.48 19.35
C ASP A 303 -7.93 14.53 20.46
N HIS A 304 -6.68 14.66 20.91
CA HIS A 304 -6.30 15.56 21.97
C HIS A 304 -5.00 16.29 21.67
N ARG A 305 -4.92 17.59 22.09
CA ARG A 305 -3.76 18.44 21.79
C ARG A 305 -2.42 17.95 22.38
N TYR A 306 -2.45 17.18 23.44
CA TYR A 306 -1.27 16.61 24.10
C TYR A 306 -0.94 15.20 23.62
N GLN A 307 -1.83 14.56 22.88
CA GLN A 307 -1.58 13.25 22.31
C GLN A 307 -0.42 13.30 21.31
N VAL A 308 0.53 12.37 21.45
CA VAL A 308 1.69 12.26 20.56
C VAL A 308 1.33 11.44 19.34
N THR A 309 1.77 11.86 18.16
CA THR A 309 1.58 11.08 16.93
C THR A 309 2.53 9.88 16.88
N SER A 310 2.13 8.80 16.22
CA SER A 310 2.98 7.63 15.99
C SER A 310 4.29 7.97 15.27
N ARG A 311 4.22 8.94 14.35
CA ARG A 311 5.39 9.46 13.62
C ARG A 311 6.40 10.12 14.58
N MET A 312 5.91 10.96 15.48
CA MET A 312 6.79 11.66 16.43
C MET A 312 7.51 10.68 17.36
N ILE A 313 6.84 9.63 17.85
CA ILE A 313 7.49 8.59 18.66
C ILE A 313 8.65 7.97 17.88
N SER A 314 8.41 7.55 16.63
CA SER A 314 9.42 6.92 15.79
C SER A 314 10.58 7.86 15.44
N GLU A 315 10.30 9.12 15.12
CA GLU A 315 11.32 10.12 14.79
C GLU A 315 12.18 10.49 16.02
N THR A 316 11.53 10.65 17.18
CA THR A 316 12.27 10.97 18.42
C THR A 316 13.15 9.81 18.87
N PHE A 317 12.68 8.55 18.75
CA PHE A 317 13.50 7.38 19.02
C PHE A 317 14.75 7.37 18.12
N SER A 318 14.57 7.57 16.81
CA SER A 318 15.69 7.59 15.87
C SER A 318 16.66 8.73 16.16
N LYS A 319 16.15 9.90 16.59
CA LYS A 319 16.95 11.06 16.95
C LYS A 319 17.80 10.75 18.19
N VAL A 320 17.22 10.25 19.28
CA VAL A 320 17.95 9.92 20.51
C VAL A 320 19.00 8.84 20.26
N ARG A 321 18.65 7.77 19.51
CA ARG A 321 19.59 6.74 19.09
C ARG A 321 20.80 7.32 18.36
N ASP A 322 20.57 8.22 17.39
CA ASP A 322 21.62 8.83 16.57
C ASP A 322 22.45 9.83 17.38
N GLU A 323 21.86 10.60 18.32
CA GLU A 323 22.55 11.51 19.24
C GLU A 323 23.47 10.77 20.22
N LEU A 324 23.09 9.56 20.63
CA LEU A 324 23.93 8.67 21.44
C LEU A 324 25.04 8.00 20.63
N GLY A 325 25.11 8.21 19.31
CA GLY A 325 26.09 7.56 18.44
C GLY A 325 25.87 6.05 18.26
N LEU A 326 24.73 5.50 18.73
CA LEU A 326 24.44 4.07 18.63
C LEU A 326 24.28 3.68 17.15
N TYR A 327 24.92 2.57 16.78
CA TYR A 327 24.92 2.06 15.40
C TYR A 327 25.47 3.08 14.37
N SER A 328 26.39 3.98 14.78
CA SER A 328 26.97 5.01 13.89
C SER A 328 27.74 4.43 12.70
N ASN A 329 28.32 3.24 12.89
CA ASN A 329 29.04 2.47 11.87
C ASN A 329 28.12 1.75 10.86
N VAL A 330 26.80 1.85 11.04
CA VAL A 330 25.80 1.19 10.19
C VAL A 330 25.10 2.24 9.34
N GLU A 331 24.81 1.92 8.08
CA GLU A 331 24.00 2.75 7.20
C GLU A 331 22.66 3.11 7.86
N LYS A 332 22.25 4.37 7.77
CA LYS A 332 21.05 4.89 8.45
C LYS A 332 19.78 4.07 8.19
N ALA A 333 19.62 3.55 6.97
CA ALA A 333 18.47 2.72 6.58
C ALA A 333 18.44 1.36 7.31
N LYS A 334 19.61 0.88 7.76
CA LYS A 334 19.77 -0.42 8.42
C LYS A 334 19.80 -0.33 9.95
N ARG A 335 19.82 0.86 10.52
CA ARG A 335 19.80 1.07 11.98
C ARG A 335 18.44 0.66 12.57
N PRO A 336 18.41 0.10 13.81
CA PRO A 336 17.17 -0.19 14.51
C PRO A 336 16.27 1.04 14.64
N THR A 337 14.98 0.85 14.48
CA THR A 337 13.95 1.87 14.71
C THR A 337 13.09 1.49 15.92
N PHE A 338 12.15 2.31 16.31
CA PHE A 338 11.20 1.98 17.38
C PHE A 338 10.49 0.62 17.17
N HIS A 339 10.28 0.22 15.91
CA HIS A 339 9.61 -1.05 15.62
C HIS A 339 10.40 -2.28 16.09
N GLU A 340 11.71 -2.19 16.20
CA GLU A 340 12.56 -3.28 16.66
C GLU A 340 12.38 -3.58 18.15
N ILE A 341 11.82 -2.65 18.96
CA ILE A 341 11.41 -2.92 20.36
C ILE A 341 10.41 -4.08 20.40
N ARG A 342 9.47 -4.15 19.46
CA ARG A 342 8.50 -5.24 19.38
C ARG A 342 9.18 -6.60 19.20
N ARG A 343 10.27 -6.65 18.40
CA ARG A 343 11.03 -7.88 18.20
C ARG A 343 11.86 -8.23 19.44
N LEU A 344 12.49 -7.23 20.06
CA LEU A 344 13.20 -7.40 21.32
C LEU A 344 12.27 -7.94 22.40
N SER A 345 11.08 -7.34 22.56
CA SER A 345 10.05 -7.81 23.48
C SER A 345 9.65 -9.27 23.21
N ALA A 346 9.40 -9.62 21.96
CA ALA A 346 9.02 -10.99 21.61
C ALA A 346 10.13 -12.00 21.97
N LYS A 347 11.40 -11.62 21.72
CA LYS A 347 12.55 -12.45 22.09
C LYS A 347 12.66 -12.65 23.60
N LEU A 348 12.53 -11.58 24.38
CA LEU A 348 12.59 -11.67 25.84
C LEU A 348 11.45 -12.53 26.41
N ILE A 349 10.24 -12.43 25.85
CA ILE A 349 9.10 -13.25 26.26
C ILE A 349 9.32 -14.73 25.91
N ASP A 350 9.87 -15.01 24.75
CA ASP A 350 10.21 -16.37 24.30
C ASP A 350 11.29 -17.00 25.21
N GLU A 351 12.30 -16.22 25.59
CA GLU A 351 13.34 -16.62 26.54
C GLU A 351 12.78 -16.96 27.94
N MET A 352 11.62 -16.38 28.31
CA MET A 352 10.85 -16.73 29.54
C MET A 352 10.01 -18.00 29.36
N GLY A 353 10.07 -18.68 28.22
CA GLY A 353 9.28 -19.87 27.92
C GLY A 353 7.81 -19.60 27.58
N VAL A 354 7.43 -18.34 27.32
CA VAL A 354 6.07 -17.94 27.00
C VAL A 354 5.95 -17.63 25.49
N ASN A 355 4.97 -18.22 24.83
CA ASN A 355 4.73 -17.94 23.41
C ASN A 355 4.25 -16.49 23.20
N PRO A 356 5.04 -15.62 22.53
CA PRO A 356 4.69 -14.19 22.35
C PRO A 356 3.57 -13.95 21.32
N ARG A 357 3.15 -14.97 20.59
CA ARG A 357 2.29 -14.89 19.41
C ARG A 357 0.93 -14.25 19.67
N GLN A 358 0.24 -14.70 20.71
CA GLN A 358 -1.08 -14.15 21.11
C GLN A 358 -0.93 -12.68 21.51
N ARG A 359 0.06 -12.35 22.33
CA ARG A 359 0.36 -10.96 22.73
C ARG A 359 0.71 -10.07 21.54
N MET A 360 1.36 -10.63 20.52
CA MET A 360 1.66 -9.95 19.26
C MET A 360 0.45 -9.85 18.32
N ALA A 361 -0.66 -10.49 18.62
CA ALA A 361 -1.82 -10.62 17.73
C ALA A 361 -1.44 -11.12 16.33
N HIS A 362 -0.54 -12.11 16.24
CA HIS A 362 -0.20 -12.73 14.98
C HIS A 362 -1.17 -13.87 14.70
N ALA A 363 -1.94 -13.72 13.62
CA ALA A 363 -2.66 -14.83 13.04
C ALA A 363 -1.63 -15.75 12.36
N SER A 364 -1.39 -16.93 12.90
CA SER A 364 -0.82 -18.00 12.13
C SER A 364 -1.42 -19.30 12.60
N ASP A 365 -1.90 -19.94 11.81
CA ASP A 365 -2.14 -21.21 11.23
C ASP A 365 -3.31 -21.02 10.30
N ARG A 366 -2.99 -21.14 9.06
CA ARG A 366 -3.93 -21.08 7.96
C ARG A 366 -5.12 -21.98 8.28
N THR A 367 -6.29 -21.40 8.29
CA THR A 367 -7.46 -22.03 7.73
C THR A 367 -8.40 -22.86 8.61
N THR A 368 -8.40 -22.86 9.92
CA THR A 368 -9.42 -23.67 10.59
C THR A 368 -10.50 -22.89 11.37
N GLN A 369 -10.39 -21.57 11.48
CA GLN A 369 -11.37 -20.76 12.25
C GLN A 369 -12.31 -19.88 11.41
N ILE A 370 -12.43 -20.11 10.13
CA ILE A 370 -13.41 -19.40 9.28
C ILE A 370 -14.87 -19.89 9.54
N TYR A 371 -15.08 -20.92 10.35
CA TYR A 371 -16.37 -21.63 10.43
C TYR A 371 -17.11 -21.59 11.77
N THR A 372 -16.76 -20.75 12.70
CA THR A 372 -17.59 -20.50 13.89
C THR A 372 -17.91 -19.01 13.99
N ASP A 373 -18.98 -18.64 13.28
CA ASP A 373 -19.58 -17.33 13.38
C ASP A 373 -20.27 -17.16 14.74
N SER A 374 -19.61 -16.50 15.67
CA SER A 374 -20.30 -15.66 16.63
C SER A 374 -20.04 -14.19 16.25
N HIS A 375 -21.08 -13.39 16.15
CA HIS A 375 -20.97 -11.95 15.83
C HIS A 375 -20.38 -11.13 17.01
N ASP A 376 -20.00 -11.77 18.09
CA ASP A 376 -19.44 -11.13 19.26
C ASP A 376 -17.93 -10.94 19.13
N VAL A 377 -17.44 -9.80 19.59
CA VAL A 377 -16.02 -9.49 19.66
C VAL A 377 -15.38 -10.35 20.76
N GLU A 378 -14.59 -11.34 20.36
CA GLU A 378 -13.79 -12.15 21.27
C GLU A 378 -12.45 -11.46 21.56
N TRP A 379 -12.18 -11.18 22.84
CA TRP A 379 -10.90 -10.66 23.28
C TRP A 379 -9.96 -11.83 23.59
N HIS A 380 -8.79 -11.85 22.93
CA HIS A 380 -7.76 -12.83 23.23
C HIS A 380 -7.04 -12.42 24.52
N GLU A 381 -7.32 -13.13 25.59
CA GLU A 381 -6.60 -12.99 26.84
C GLU A 381 -5.18 -13.54 26.68
N VAL A 382 -4.23 -12.85 27.27
CA VAL A 382 -2.82 -13.26 27.24
C VAL A 382 -2.33 -13.37 28.69
N PRO A 383 -1.38 -14.29 28.98
CA PRO A 383 -0.85 -14.46 30.33
C PRO A 383 -0.27 -13.18 30.90
N ALA A 384 -0.45 -12.97 32.20
CA ALA A 384 0.17 -11.90 32.96
C ALA A 384 1.69 -12.16 33.04
N ILE A 385 2.49 -11.27 32.47
CA ILE A 385 3.96 -11.33 32.55
C ILE A 385 4.53 -9.93 32.64
N SER A 386 5.61 -9.79 33.39
CA SER A 386 6.45 -8.62 33.41
C SER A 386 7.78 -8.95 32.72
N VAL A 387 8.17 -8.13 31.74
CA VAL A 387 9.47 -8.27 31.09
C VAL A 387 10.52 -7.59 31.97
N ALA A 388 11.47 -8.36 32.48
CA ALA A 388 12.62 -7.81 33.20
C ALA A 388 13.58 -7.16 32.18
N ILE A 389 14.01 -5.92 32.46
CA ILE A 389 14.91 -5.13 31.62
C ILE A 389 16.20 -4.86 32.34
#